data_591b550f12cf4f9b4599f5286e687766
#
_entry.id   591b550f12cf4f9b4599f5286e687766
#
_cell.length_a   1.000
_cell.length_b   1.000
_cell.length_c   1.000
_cell.angle_alpha   90.00
_cell.angle_beta   90.00
_cell.angle_gamma   90.00
#
_symmetry.space_group_name_H-M   'P 1'
#
loop_
_entity.id
_entity.type
_entity.pdbx_description
1 polymer ?
#
loop_
_entity_poly.entity_id
_entity_poly.type
_entity_poly.pdbx_seq_one_letter_code
_entity_poly.pdbx_strand_id
1 'polypeptide(L)'
;MAMNDPDRLRRRSPAILAGTVPSYSERLSHEPRWALAEASAFFEGKSKVQDTLRRITGRLDEMGIPYAVSGGLALFVHGYRRFTEDVDLLVTPEGLRAIHEKLEGLGYVAPFKGSRNLKDTESGIKVEFLVTGQFPGDGKPKPVAFPDPAGVAVEKDGIKYLGLPTLVELKLASGMTNPGRLRDLADVMELIRALHLSKEFGRQLAPFVRDKFLELWRMQEESGFTDNGDK
;
A
#
# COMPACT_ATOMS: atom_id res chain seq x y z
N MET A 1 -37.16 42.59 -1.69
CA MET A 1 -37.94 41.55 -2.35
C MET A 1 -36.96 40.75 -3.18
N ALA A 2 -36.34 39.70 -2.59
CA ALA A 2 -35.31 38.89 -3.20
C ALA A 2 -35.93 37.50 -3.48
N MET A 3 -36.08 37.19 -4.77
CA MET A 3 -36.63 35.89 -5.23
C MET A 3 -35.65 34.77 -4.93
N ASN A 4 -36.11 33.83 -4.11
CA ASN A 4 -35.46 32.54 -3.89
C ASN A 4 -35.55 31.73 -5.20
N ASP A 5 -34.40 31.38 -5.75
CA ASP A 5 -34.28 30.48 -6.87
C ASP A 5 -34.08 29.03 -6.32
N PRO A 6 -35.04 28.09 -6.48
CA PRO A 6 -34.95 26.75 -5.96
C PRO A 6 -34.09 25.78 -6.81
N ASP A 7 -33.47 26.23 -7.91
CA ASP A 7 -32.78 25.37 -8.88
C ASP A 7 -31.27 25.27 -8.66
N ARG A 8 -30.69 25.81 -7.59
CA ARG A 8 -29.23 25.72 -7.30
C ARG A 8 -28.75 24.43 -6.69
N LEU A 9 -29.62 23.46 -6.44
CA LEU A 9 -29.25 22.18 -5.77
C LEU A 9 -29.28 20.94 -6.67
N ARG A 10 -29.47 21.09 -7.98
CA ARG A 10 -29.23 20.00 -8.90
C ARG A 10 -27.75 19.97 -9.28
N ARG A 11 -26.90 19.51 -8.36
CA ARG A 11 -25.55 19.06 -8.72
C ARG A 11 -25.73 17.90 -9.70
N ARG A 12 -25.35 18.14 -10.95
CA ARG A 12 -25.28 17.14 -12.00
C ARG A 12 -24.45 15.97 -11.51
N SER A 13 -25.09 14.84 -11.25
CA SER A 13 -24.39 13.55 -11.27
C SER A 13 -23.63 13.47 -12.59
N PRO A 14 -22.35 13.10 -12.60
CA PRO A 14 -21.66 12.87 -13.86
C PRO A 14 -22.44 11.80 -14.60
N ALA A 15 -22.87 12.13 -15.83
CA ALA A 15 -23.52 11.19 -16.72
C ALA A 15 -22.59 9.98 -16.88
N ILE A 16 -23.00 8.82 -16.39
CA ILE A 16 -22.35 7.54 -16.64
C ILE A 16 -22.44 7.33 -18.15
N LEU A 17 -21.34 7.52 -18.84
CA LEU A 17 -21.22 7.15 -20.26
C LEU A 17 -21.55 5.67 -20.37
N ALA A 18 -22.64 5.36 -21.06
CA ALA A 18 -23.11 4.01 -21.28
C ALA A 18 -21.97 3.16 -21.86
N GLY A 19 -21.50 2.16 -21.12
CA GLY A 19 -20.61 1.10 -21.61
C GLY A 19 -19.30 0.86 -20.90
N THR A 20 -18.86 1.70 -19.94
CA THR A 20 -17.63 1.41 -19.19
C THR A 20 -17.96 0.67 -17.89
N VAL A 21 -17.42 -0.54 -17.74
CA VAL A 21 -17.46 -1.27 -16.46
C VAL A 21 -16.77 -0.40 -15.40
N PRO A 22 -17.41 -0.12 -14.25
CA PRO A 22 -16.81 0.68 -13.19
C PRO A 22 -15.46 0.07 -12.74
N SER A 23 -14.48 0.90 -12.47
CA SER A 23 -13.20 0.45 -11.90
C SER A 23 -13.41 -0.13 -10.51
N TYR A 24 -12.43 -0.88 -10.01
CA TYR A 24 -12.46 -1.46 -8.67
C TYR A 24 -12.70 -0.40 -7.58
N SER A 25 -11.96 0.70 -7.60
CA SER A 25 -12.13 1.83 -6.68
C SER A 25 -13.49 2.53 -6.79
N GLU A 26 -14.02 2.69 -8.01
CA GLU A 26 -15.36 3.25 -8.21
C GLU A 26 -16.45 2.34 -7.61
N ARG A 27 -16.30 1.02 -7.76
CA ARG A 27 -17.22 0.07 -7.13
C ARG A 27 -17.16 0.10 -5.62
N LEU A 28 -15.95 0.17 -5.03
CA LEU A 28 -15.77 0.33 -3.58
C LEU A 28 -16.47 1.59 -3.05
N SER A 29 -16.41 2.70 -3.82
CA SER A 29 -16.97 3.98 -3.40
C SER A 29 -18.49 4.07 -3.59
N HIS A 30 -19.06 3.35 -4.58
CA HIS A 30 -20.45 3.55 -4.99
C HIS A 30 -21.35 2.32 -4.80
N GLU A 31 -20.79 1.14 -4.52
CA GLU A 31 -21.52 -0.11 -4.30
C GLU A 31 -21.30 -0.66 -2.88
N PRO A 32 -21.95 -0.13 -1.83
CA PRO A 32 -21.64 -0.48 -0.43
C PRO A 32 -21.75 -1.98 -0.11
N ARG A 33 -22.74 -2.68 -0.67
CA ARG A 33 -22.91 -4.12 -0.47
C ARG A 33 -21.77 -4.93 -1.06
N TRP A 34 -21.33 -4.55 -2.25
CA TRP A 34 -20.18 -5.16 -2.90
C TRP A 34 -18.88 -4.84 -2.15
N ALA A 35 -18.71 -3.59 -1.69
CA ALA A 35 -17.56 -3.16 -0.91
C ALA A 35 -17.42 -3.95 0.41
N LEU A 36 -18.53 -4.18 1.11
CA LEU A 36 -18.55 -5.01 2.32
C LEU A 36 -18.19 -6.47 2.03
N ALA A 37 -18.73 -7.04 0.97
CA ALA A 37 -18.40 -8.41 0.56
C ALA A 37 -16.92 -8.56 0.18
N GLU A 38 -16.38 -7.58 -0.55
CA GLU A 38 -14.96 -7.56 -0.95
C GLU A 38 -14.03 -7.38 0.27
N ALA A 39 -14.39 -6.51 1.22
CA ALA A 39 -13.66 -6.35 2.47
C ALA A 39 -13.68 -7.64 3.31
N SER A 40 -14.82 -8.32 3.42
CA SER A 40 -14.93 -9.63 4.10
C SER A 40 -14.03 -10.66 3.43
N ALA A 41 -14.12 -10.78 2.11
CA ALA A 41 -13.27 -11.68 1.31
C ALA A 41 -11.78 -11.36 1.47
N PHE A 42 -11.42 -10.08 1.62
CA PHE A 42 -10.05 -9.66 1.88
C PHE A 42 -9.49 -10.24 3.18
N PHE A 43 -10.24 -10.17 4.28
CA PHE A 43 -9.80 -10.73 5.56
C PHE A 43 -9.79 -12.26 5.58
N GLU A 44 -10.52 -12.91 4.65
CA GLU A 44 -10.49 -14.36 4.43
C GLU A 44 -9.39 -14.81 3.45
N GLY A 45 -8.65 -13.88 2.83
CA GLY A 45 -7.62 -14.21 1.84
C GLY A 45 -8.15 -14.57 0.45
N LYS A 46 -9.39 -14.19 0.12
CA LYS A 46 -10.13 -14.57 -1.10
C LYS A 46 -10.61 -13.39 -1.94
N SER A 47 -10.08 -12.18 -1.67
CA SER A 47 -10.47 -10.98 -2.41
C SER A 47 -9.80 -10.89 -3.77
N LYS A 48 -10.33 -10.01 -4.60
CA LYS A 48 -9.69 -9.69 -5.90
C LYS A 48 -8.28 -9.11 -5.73
N VAL A 49 -7.99 -8.45 -4.61
CA VAL A 49 -6.64 -7.93 -4.32
C VAL A 49 -5.65 -9.08 -4.14
N GLN A 50 -6.01 -10.12 -3.35
CA GLN A 50 -5.14 -11.29 -3.20
C GLN A 50 -5.02 -12.09 -4.49
N ASP A 51 -6.08 -12.19 -5.30
CA ASP A 51 -6.01 -12.86 -6.59
C ASP A 51 -5.07 -12.11 -7.54
N THR A 52 -5.17 -10.78 -7.60
CA THR A 52 -4.24 -9.95 -8.39
C THR A 52 -2.81 -10.08 -7.87
N LEU A 53 -2.61 -10.09 -6.55
CA LEU A 53 -1.29 -10.33 -5.96
C LEU A 53 -0.71 -11.66 -6.43
N ARG A 54 -1.44 -12.77 -6.29
CA ARG A 54 -0.97 -14.11 -6.71
C ARG A 54 -0.64 -14.15 -8.21
N ARG A 55 -1.49 -13.54 -9.05
CA ARG A 55 -1.24 -13.51 -10.50
C ARG A 55 0.03 -12.74 -10.84
N ILE A 56 0.17 -11.53 -10.34
CA ILE A 56 1.35 -10.71 -10.69
C ILE A 56 2.64 -11.31 -10.14
N THR A 57 2.65 -11.76 -8.88
CA THR A 57 3.84 -12.35 -8.27
C THR A 57 4.25 -13.66 -8.96
N GLY A 58 3.28 -14.51 -9.33
CA GLY A 58 3.55 -15.72 -10.12
C GLY A 58 4.20 -15.38 -11.47
N ARG A 59 3.72 -14.34 -12.18
CA ARG A 59 4.35 -13.88 -13.43
C ARG A 59 5.78 -13.37 -13.20
N LEU A 60 6.02 -12.65 -12.10
CA LEU A 60 7.37 -12.17 -11.77
C LEU A 60 8.32 -13.32 -11.46
N ASP A 61 7.86 -14.33 -10.73
CA ASP A 61 8.64 -15.55 -10.43
C ASP A 61 8.95 -16.33 -11.71
N GLU A 62 7.98 -16.56 -12.61
CA GLU A 62 8.19 -17.18 -13.91
C GLU A 62 9.23 -16.44 -14.77
N MET A 63 9.28 -15.12 -14.67
CA MET A 63 10.23 -14.26 -15.38
C MET A 63 11.59 -14.14 -14.68
N GLY A 64 11.73 -14.66 -13.47
CA GLY A 64 12.94 -14.49 -12.65
C GLY A 64 13.19 -13.04 -12.20
N ILE A 65 12.13 -12.21 -12.09
CA ILE A 65 12.25 -10.81 -11.68
C ILE A 65 12.17 -10.71 -10.15
N PRO A 66 13.22 -10.19 -9.48
CA PRO A 66 13.20 -9.97 -8.04
C PRO A 66 12.13 -8.94 -7.67
N TYR A 67 11.35 -9.23 -6.65
CA TYR A 67 10.34 -8.32 -6.09
C TYR A 67 10.20 -8.50 -4.58
N ALA A 68 9.59 -7.51 -3.93
CA ALA A 68 9.06 -7.63 -2.58
C ALA A 68 7.72 -6.88 -2.47
N VAL A 69 6.69 -7.56 -1.97
CA VAL A 69 5.38 -6.94 -1.68
C VAL A 69 5.53 -5.94 -0.54
N SER A 70 4.99 -4.74 -0.71
CA SER A 70 5.01 -3.63 0.23
C SER A 70 3.58 -3.23 0.66
N GLY A 71 3.43 -2.03 1.18
CA GLY A 71 2.14 -1.39 1.44
C GLY A 71 1.22 -2.15 2.39
N GLY A 72 -0.08 -2.12 2.08
CA GLY A 72 -1.12 -2.70 2.93
C GLY A 72 -1.05 -4.22 3.04
N LEU A 73 -0.66 -4.92 1.97
CA LEU A 73 -0.53 -6.37 1.97
C LEU A 73 0.65 -6.85 2.83
N ALA A 74 1.78 -6.12 2.81
CA ALA A 74 2.90 -6.42 3.70
C ALA A 74 2.54 -6.17 5.18
N LEU A 75 1.81 -5.10 5.49
CA LEU A 75 1.28 -4.86 6.84
C LEU A 75 0.42 -6.02 7.32
N PHE A 76 -0.50 -6.50 6.45
CA PHE A 76 -1.39 -7.61 6.76
C PHE A 76 -0.61 -8.88 7.13
N VAL A 77 0.40 -9.22 6.34
CA VAL A 77 1.24 -10.42 6.55
C VAL A 77 2.08 -10.30 7.82
N HIS A 78 2.50 -9.09 8.20
CA HIS A 78 3.20 -8.84 9.46
C HIS A 78 2.28 -8.74 10.69
N GLY A 79 0.95 -8.84 10.53
CA GLY A 79 0.01 -8.92 11.66
C GLY A 79 -0.85 -7.67 11.88
N TYR A 80 -0.61 -6.58 11.16
CA TYR A 80 -1.52 -5.43 11.17
C TYR A 80 -2.54 -5.55 10.03
N ARG A 81 -3.73 -6.03 10.35
CA ARG A 81 -4.79 -6.32 9.38
C ARG A 81 -5.60 -5.08 9.06
N ARG A 82 -5.35 -4.48 7.93
CA ARG A 82 -6.18 -3.43 7.34
C ARG A 82 -6.46 -3.71 5.86
N PHE A 83 -7.61 -3.25 5.39
CA PHE A 83 -7.97 -3.36 3.97
C PHE A 83 -7.06 -2.46 3.09
N THR A 84 -6.73 -2.95 1.89
CA THR A 84 -6.08 -2.18 0.83
C THR A 84 -6.74 -2.45 -0.52
N GLU A 85 -6.63 -1.50 -1.45
CA GLU A 85 -7.28 -1.52 -2.77
C GLU A 85 -6.29 -1.79 -3.91
N ASP A 86 -5.01 -1.86 -3.60
CA ASP A 86 -3.89 -1.93 -4.52
C ASP A 86 -2.88 -3.00 -4.13
N VAL A 87 -2.00 -3.30 -5.05
CA VAL A 87 -0.84 -4.16 -4.85
C VAL A 87 0.42 -3.32 -5.03
N ASP A 88 1.20 -3.14 -3.96
CA ASP A 88 2.46 -2.41 -3.96
C ASP A 88 3.63 -3.38 -4.09
N LEU A 89 4.48 -3.20 -5.09
CA LEU A 89 5.65 -4.04 -5.35
C LEU A 89 6.93 -3.20 -5.42
N LEU A 90 7.91 -3.56 -4.61
CA LEU A 90 9.28 -3.08 -4.76
C LEU A 90 9.99 -3.92 -5.81
N VAL A 91 10.58 -3.25 -6.80
CA VAL A 91 11.31 -3.88 -7.92
C VAL A 91 12.56 -3.07 -8.28
N THR A 92 13.49 -3.67 -9.03
CA THR A 92 14.62 -2.94 -9.60
C THR A 92 14.19 -2.14 -10.85
N PRO A 93 14.95 -1.13 -11.29
CA PRO A 93 14.70 -0.43 -12.55
C PRO A 93 14.65 -1.37 -13.77
N GLU A 94 15.51 -2.38 -13.81
CA GLU A 94 15.56 -3.42 -14.83
C GLU A 94 14.32 -4.30 -14.80
N GLY A 95 13.92 -4.71 -13.58
CA GLY A 95 12.69 -5.47 -13.36
C GLY A 95 11.46 -4.71 -13.84
N LEU A 96 11.35 -3.41 -13.51
CA LEU A 96 10.22 -2.59 -13.97
C LEU A 96 10.14 -2.51 -15.50
N ARG A 97 11.29 -2.33 -16.20
CA ARG A 97 11.29 -2.35 -17.67
C ARG A 97 10.82 -3.69 -18.23
N ALA A 98 11.34 -4.79 -17.72
CA ALA A 98 10.95 -6.13 -18.15
C ALA A 98 9.46 -6.43 -17.89
N ILE A 99 8.90 -5.92 -16.77
CA ILE A 99 7.47 -6.03 -16.46
C ILE A 99 6.63 -5.34 -17.53
N HIS A 100 6.94 -4.09 -17.86
CA HIS A 100 6.21 -3.37 -18.92
C HIS A 100 6.33 -4.05 -20.28
N GLU A 101 7.54 -4.44 -20.68
CA GLU A 101 7.78 -5.10 -21.97
C GLU A 101 7.03 -6.42 -22.12
N LYS A 102 6.89 -7.19 -21.03
CA LYS A 102 6.33 -8.55 -21.10
C LYS A 102 4.89 -8.68 -20.66
N LEU A 103 4.38 -7.75 -19.86
CA LEU A 103 3.02 -7.87 -19.29
C LEU A 103 2.04 -6.82 -19.81
N GLU A 104 2.51 -5.65 -20.29
CA GLU A 104 1.61 -4.65 -20.86
C GLU A 104 0.95 -5.19 -22.14
N GLY A 105 -0.38 -5.16 -22.20
CA GLY A 105 -1.16 -5.80 -23.26
C GLY A 105 -1.45 -7.29 -23.04
N LEU A 106 -0.84 -7.93 -22.06
CA LEU A 106 -1.04 -9.34 -21.71
C LEU A 106 -1.70 -9.51 -20.33
N GLY A 107 -2.85 -8.88 -20.15
CA GLY A 107 -3.61 -8.88 -18.89
C GLY A 107 -3.33 -7.66 -18.00
N TYR A 108 -2.40 -6.80 -18.39
CA TYR A 108 -2.08 -5.55 -17.68
C TYR A 108 -2.03 -4.39 -18.67
N VAL A 109 -2.43 -3.20 -18.21
CA VAL A 109 -2.37 -1.96 -18.99
C VAL A 109 -1.81 -0.83 -18.15
N ALA A 110 -1.02 0.04 -18.77
CA ALA A 110 -0.60 1.29 -18.14
C ALA A 110 -1.81 2.23 -18.04
N PRO A 111 -2.11 2.86 -16.88
CA PRO A 111 -3.21 3.82 -16.74
C PRO A 111 -3.11 5.02 -17.71
N PHE A 112 -1.90 5.42 -18.07
CA PHE A 112 -1.58 6.44 -19.06
C PHE A 112 -0.18 6.20 -19.63
N LYS A 113 0.11 6.77 -20.80
CA LYS A 113 1.41 6.62 -21.48
C LYS A 113 2.55 7.09 -20.56
N GLY A 114 3.52 6.20 -20.31
CA GLY A 114 4.67 6.47 -19.44
C GLY A 114 4.39 6.29 -17.94
N SER A 115 3.21 5.79 -17.56
CA SER A 115 2.96 5.38 -16.18
C SER A 115 3.91 4.24 -15.80
N ARG A 116 4.54 4.34 -14.62
CA ARG A 116 5.29 3.22 -14.06
C ARG A 116 4.38 2.13 -13.46
N ASN A 117 3.12 2.47 -13.17
CA ASN A 117 2.15 1.56 -12.58
C ASN A 117 1.34 0.86 -13.66
N LEU A 118 0.86 -0.32 -13.36
CA LEU A 118 -0.04 -1.10 -14.20
C LEU A 118 -1.40 -1.25 -13.53
N LYS A 119 -2.40 -1.61 -14.33
CA LYS A 119 -3.74 -2.00 -13.89
C LYS A 119 -4.01 -3.40 -14.43
N ASP A 120 -4.39 -4.31 -13.56
CA ASP A 120 -4.89 -5.63 -13.94
C ASP A 120 -6.22 -5.48 -14.67
N THR A 121 -6.32 -6.00 -15.88
CA THR A 121 -7.50 -5.82 -16.74
C THR A 121 -8.70 -6.66 -16.30
N GLU A 122 -8.47 -7.76 -15.57
CA GLU A 122 -9.52 -8.63 -15.07
C GLU A 122 -10.19 -8.07 -13.82
N SER A 123 -9.40 -7.64 -12.85
CA SER A 123 -9.90 -7.14 -11.56
C SER A 123 -10.12 -5.63 -11.54
N GLY A 124 -9.42 -4.89 -12.39
CA GLY A 124 -9.36 -3.43 -12.36
C GLY A 124 -8.45 -2.89 -11.25
N ILE A 125 -7.71 -3.75 -10.55
CA ILE A 125 -6.85 -3.38 -9.42
C ILE A 125 -5.55 -2.77 -9.94
N LYS A 126 -5.10 -1.73 -9.27
CA LYS A 126 -3.84 -1.07 -9.54
C LYS A 126 -2.68 -1.86 -8.95
N VAL A 127 -1.63 -2.03 -9.73
CA VAL A 127 -0.32 -2.53 -9.28
C VAL A 127 0.64 -1.35 -9.29
N GLU A 128 1.07 -0.92 -8.11
CA GLU A 128 2.02 0.17 -7.92
C GLU A 128 3.43 -0.37 -7.80
N PHE A 129 4.39 0.30 -8.47
CA PHE A 129 5.80 -0.09 -8.41
C PHE A 129 6.62 0.96 -7.66
N LEU A 130 7.27 0.51 -6.59
CA LEU A 130 8.34 1.20 -5.89
C LEU A 130 9.66 0.76 -6.52
N VAL A 131 10.55 1.69 -6.83
CA VAL A 131 11.75 1.38 -7.61
C VAL A 131 13.00 1.56 -6.76
N THR A 132 13.84 0.54 -6.70
CA THR A 132 15.15 0.57 -6.02
C THR A 132 15.93 1.85 -6.35
N GLY A 133 16.50 2.48 -5.34
CA GLY A 133 17.27 3.71 -5.46
C GLY A 133 16.43 5.00 -5.47
N GLN A 134 15.10 4.92 -5.64
CA GLN A 134 14.21 6.06 -5.43
C GLN A 134 13.90 6.25 -3.93
N PHE A 135 13.23 7.34 -3.58
CA PHE A 135 13.03 7.76 -2.20
C PHE A 135 11.55 7.77 -1.82
N PRO A 136 11.19 7.29 -0.60
CA PRO A 136 9.82 7.35 -0.10
C PRO A 136 9.37 8.79 0.21
N GLY A 137 8.06 8.98 0.33
CA GLY A 137 7.44 10.23 0.76
C GLY A 137 7.43 11.31 -0.31
N ASP A 138 8.30 12.30 -0.19
CA ASP A 138 8.41 13.44 -1.11
C ASP A 138 9.24 13.16 -2.38
N GLY A 139 9.81 11.94 -2.51
CA GLY A 139 10.64 11.54 -3.64
C GLY A 139 12.04 12.16 -3.68
N LYS A 140 12.42 13.00 -2.69
CA LYS A 140 13.72 13.67 -2.66
C LYS A 140 14.81 12.81 -2.00
N PRO A 141 16.08 12.98 -2.39
CA PRO A 141 17.22 12.28 -1.78
C PRO A 141 17.24 12.41 -0.25
N LYS A 142 17.39 11.28 0.43
CA LYS A 142 17.49 11.15 1.89
C LYS A 142 18.22 9.87 2.26
N PRO A 143 18.64 9.68 3.54
CA PRO A 143 19.38 8.48 3.95
C PRO A 143 18.63 7.15 3.81
N VAL A 144 17.29 7.17 3.67
CA VAL A 144 16.48 5.99 3.41
C VAL A 144 15.96 6.03 1.99
N ALA A 145 16.41 5.09 1.16
CA ALA A 145 15.96 4.85 -0.20
C ALA A 145 15.28 3.48 -0.30
N PHE A 146 14.53 3.23 -1.37
CA PHE A 146 14.01 1.89 -1.66
C PHE A 146 15.19 0.94 -1.95
N PRO A 147 15.36 -0.14 -1.14
CA PRO A 147 16.47 -1.06 -1.28
C PRO A 147 16.28 -2.03 -2.45
N ASP A 148 17.28 -2.88 -2.71
CA ASP A 148 17.12 -4.03 -3.61
C ASP A 148 16.18 -5.06 -2.96
N PRO A 149 15.10 -5.49 -3.64
CA PRO A 149 14.15 -6.45 -3.10
C PRO A 149 14.78 -7.77 -2.71
N ALA A 150 15.80 -8.26 -3.44
CA ALA A 150 16.44 -9.54 -3.16
C ALA A 150 17.13 -9.58 -1.78
N GLY A 151 17.60 -8.42 -1.29
CA GLY A 151 18.30 -8.32 0.00
C GLY A 151 17.40 -8.13 1.21
N VAL A 152 16.12 -7.80 1.02
CA VAL A 152 15.21 -7.39 2.11
C VAL A 152 13.88 -8.14 2.12
N ALA A 153 13.66 -9.03 1.17
CA ALA A 153 12.46 -9.84 1.11
C ALA A 153 12.49 -11.00 2.12
N VAL A 154 11.32 -11.27 2.70
CA VAL A 154 11.03 -12.49 3.45
C VAL A 154 9.92 -13.24 2.73
N GLU A 155 10.08 -14.55 2.59
CA GLU A 155 9.08 -15.38 1.92
C GLU A 155 8.04 -15.87 2.91
N LYS A 156 6.76 -15.81 2.50
CA LYS A 156 5.64 -16.36 3.24
C LYS A 156 4.59 -16.86 2.23
N ASP A 157 4.20 -18.11 2.38
CA ASP A 157 3.24 -18.78 1.48
C ASP A 157 3.62 -18.68 -0.02
N GLY A 158 4.94 -18.77 -0.33
CA GLY A 158 5.46 -18.68 -1.70
C GLY A 158 5.51 -17.24 -2.28
N ILE A 159 5.16 -16.22 -1.51
CA ILE A 159 5.21 -14.81 -1.93
C ILE A 159 6.27 -14.08 -1.11
N LYS A 160 7.02 -13.19 -1.77
CA LYS A 160 8.09 -12.40 -1.16
C LYS A 160 7.57 -11.05 -0.70
N TYR A 161 7.69 -10.76 0.60
CA TYR A 161 7.24 -9.51 1.23
C TYR A 161 8.44 -8.74 1.78
N LEU A 162 8.35 -7.43 1.88
CA LEU A 162 9.34 -6.65 2.63
C LEU A 162 9.44 -7.17 4.06
N GLY A 163 10.66 -7.38 4.54
CA GLY A 163 10.93 -7.66 5.94
C GLY A 163 10.46 -6.51 6.84
N LEU A 164 10.02 -6.83 8.05
CA LEU A 164 9.40 -5.86 8.97
C LEU A 164 10.27 -4.63 9.23
N PRO A 165 11.60 -4.72 9.50
CA PRO A 165 12.42 -3.52 9.71
C PRO A 165 12.40 -2.59 8.49
N THR A 166 12.58 -3.11 7.30
CA THR A 166 12.56 -2.32 6.05
C THR A 166 11.20 -1.68 5.80
N LEU A 167 10.09 -2.42 6.03
CA LEU A 167 8.74 -1.87 5.88
C LEU A 167 8.52 -0.68 6.83
N VAL A 168 8.94 -0.80 8.10
CA VAL A 168 8.87 0.27 9.10
C VAL A 168 9.73 1.47 8.69
N GLU A 169 10.98 1.25 8.25
CA GLU A 169 11.87 2.33 7.79
C GLU A 169 11.27 3.14 6.65
N LEU A 170 10.76 2.46 5.63
CA LEU A 170 10.18 3.11 4.45
C LEU A 170 8.94 3.92 4.81
N LYS A 171 8.08 3.39 5.69
CA LYS A 171 6.88 4.10 6.17
C LYS A 171 7.23 5.32 7.01
N LEU A 172 8.19 5.20 7.93
CA LEU A 172 8.66 6.33 8.72
C LEU A 172 9.25 7.42 7.82
N ALA A 173 10.17 7.05 6.91
CA ALA A 173 10.77 8.00 5.99
C ALA A 173 9.74 8.69 5.09
N SER A 174 8.70 7.95 4.66
CA SER A 174 7.58 8.47 3.88
C SER A 174 6.75 9.49 4.67
N GLY A 175 6.29 9.11 5.85
CA GLY A 175 5.43 9.96 6.68
C GLY A 175 6.15 11.18 7.28
N MET A 176 7.46 11.06 7.57
CA MET A 176 8.27 12.18 8.05
C MET A 176 8.52 13.26 7.00
N THR A 177 8.54 12.89 5.72
CA THR A 177 8.96 13.80 4.64
C THR A 177 7.81 14.28 3.75
N ASN A 178 6.63 13.70 3.89
CA ASN A 178 5.44 14.09 3.12
C ASN A 178 4.21 14.23 4.03
N PRO A 179 3.71 15.45 4.29
CA PRO A 179 2.52 15.67 5.12
C PRO A 179 1.25 14.93 4.62
N GLY A 180 1.16 14.64 3.33
CA GLY A 180 0.07 13.85 2.76
C GLY A 180 0.16 12.34 3.08
N ARG A 181 1.24 11.89 3.77
CA ARG A 181 1.52 10.49 4.09
C ARG A 181 1.45 10.20 5.59
N LEU A 182 0.68 10.96 6.36
CA LEU A 182 0.47 10.73 7.80
C LEU A 182 -0.03 9.32 8.12
N ARG A 183 -0.75 8.70 7.20
CA ARG A 183 -1.18 7.30 7.32
C ARG A 183 -0.01 6.34 7.48
N ASP A 184 1.16 6.62 6.87
CA ASP A 184 2.34 5.77 7.02
C ASP A 184 2.88 5.79 8.46
N LEU A 185 2.81 6.92 9.16
CA LEU A 185 3.14 7.00 10.60
C LEU A 185 2.12 6.25 11.46
N ALA A 186 0.83 6.39 11.15
CA ALA A 186 -0.23 5.63 11.82
C ALA A 186 -0.07 4.12 11.62
N ASP A 187 0.28 3.66 10.42
CA ASP A 187 0.58 2.26 10.14
C ASP A 187 1.72 1.74 11.03
N VAL A 188 2.76 2.56 11.29
CA VAL A 188 3.86 2.17 12.18
C VAL A 188 3.40 2.10 13.65
N MET A 189 2.58 3.05 14.11
CA MET A 189 1.99 2.97 15.46
C MET A 189 1.17 1.69 15.64
N GLU A 190 0.37 1.34 14.65
CA GLU A 190 -0.42 0.10 14.69
C GLU A 190 0.45 -1.16 14.66
N LEU A 191 1.57 -1.16 13.93
CA LEU A 191 2.55 -2.26 13.98
C LEU A 191 3.19 -2.37 15.37
N ILE A 192 3.58 -1.24 15.98
CA ILE A 192 4.13 -1.24 17.35
C ILE A 192 3.13 -1.89 18.31
N ARG A 193 1.87 -1.49 18.25
CA ARG A 193 0.79 -2.01 19.10
C ARG A 193 0.48 -3.48 18.82
N ALA A 194 0.25 -3.85 17.56
CA ALA A 194 -0.21 -5.18 17.18
C ALA A 194 0.86 -6.27 17.39
N LEU A 195 2.13 -5.91 17.26
CA LEU A 195 3.27 -6.83 17.39
C LEU A 195 4.01 -6.67 18.72
N HIS A 196 3.56 -5.77 19.61
CA HIS A 196 4.23 -5.43 20.87
C HIS A 196 5.72 -5.15 20.65
N LEU A 197 6.05 -4.33 19.63
CA LEU A 197 7.44 -4.04 19.31
C LEU A 197 8.09 -3.28 20.46
N SER A 198 9.24 -3.79 20.90
CA SER A 198 9.99 -3.12 21.96
C SER A 198 10.79 -1.92 21.41
N LYS A 199 11.24 -1.02 22.31
CA LYS A 199 12.11 0.11 21.94
C LYS A 199 13.42 -0.34 21.27
N GLU A 200 13.90 -1.55 21.61
CA GLU A 200 15.11 -2.16 21.06
C GLU A 200 14.99 -2.45 19.56
N PHE A 201 13.75 -2.66 19.06
CA PHE A 201 13.50 -2.79 17.61
C PHE A 201 14.06 -1.59 16.83
N GLY A 202 14.04 -0.39 17.42
CA GLY A 202 14.63 0.81 16.82
C GLY A 202 16.11 0.68 16.45
N ARG A 203 16.86 -0.24 17.08
CA ARG A 203 18.28 -0.48 16.75
C ARG A 203 18.48 -1.12 15.38
N GLN A 204 17.45 -1.81 14.86
CA GLN A 204 17.47 -2.42 13.53
C GLN A 204 17.19 -1.39 12.43
N LEU A 205 16.71 -0.20 12.78
CA LEU A 205 16.31 0.85 11.83
C LEU A 205 17.48 1.78 11.52
N ALA A 206 17.47 2.35 10.31
CA ALA A 206 18.41 3.39 9.91
C ALA A 206 18.36 4.58 10.89
N PRO A 207 19.51 5.20 11.19
CA PRO A 207 19.58 6.33 12.14
C PRO A 207 18.58 7.45 11.81
N PHE A 208 18.37 7.72 10.53
CA PHE A 208 17.46 8.78 10.02
C PHE A 208 16.03 8.67 10.57
N VAL A 209 15.51 7.45 10.77
CA VAL A 209 14.10 7.22 11.18
C VAL A 209 13.98 6.75 12.64
N ARG A 210 15.10 6.45 13.29
CA ARG A 210 15.11 5.84 14.63
C ARG A 210 14.45 6.71 15.68
N ASP A 211 14.73 8.00 15.70
CA ASP A 211 14.15 8.91 16.69
C ASP A 211 12.63 9.02 16.52
N LYS A 212 12.13 9.03 15.28
CA LYS A 212 10.69 9.02 15.02
C LYS A 212 10.05 7.71 15.47
N PHE A 213 10.70 6.56 15.27
CA PHE A 213 10.23 5.29 15.81
C PHE A 213 10.09 5.34 17.34
N LEU A 214 11.13 5.84 18.04
CA LEU A 214 11.12 5.94 19.50
C LEU A 214 10.07 6.92 20.02
N GLU A 215 9.80 8.01 19.28
CA GLU A 215 8.71 8.95 19.59
C GLU A 215 7.36 8.24 19.52
N LEU A 216 7.06 7.55 18.41
CA LEU A 216 5.80 6.82 18.24
C LEU A 216 5.64 5.68 19.23
N TRP A 217 6.74 4.99 19.55
CA TRP A 217 6.76 3.94 20.58
C TRP A 217 6.38 4.49 21.96
N ARG A 218 6.94 5.64 22.40
CA ARG A 218 6.59 6.28 23.67
C ARG A 218 5.12 6.70 23.71
N MET A 219 4.62 7.33 22.63
CA MET A 219 3.20 7.71 22.54
C MET A 219 2.28 6.50 22.71
N GLN A 220 2.66 5.34 22.17
CA GLN A 220 1.89 4.12 22.27
C GLN A 220 1.90 3.55 23.70
N GLU A 221 3.05 3.58 24.40
CA GLU A 221 3.15 3.19 25.81
C GLU A 221 2.32 4.09 26.73
N GLU A 222 2.39 5.41 26.53
CA GLU A 222 1.63 6.39 27.31
C GLU A 222 0.11 6.24 27.12
N SER A 223 -0.36 5.96 25.89
CA SER A 223 -1.78 5.72 25.60
C SER A 223 -2.28 4.38 26.19
N GLY A 224 -1.44 3.35 26.22
CA GLY A 224 -1.77 2.05 26.83
C GLY A 224 -1.95 2.10 28.34
N PHE A 225 -1.31 3.04 29.03
CA PHE A 225 -1.49 3.26 30.47
C PHE A 225 -2.87 3.89 30.82
N THR A 226 -3.47 4.65 29.91
CA THR A 226 -4.77 5.30 30.15
C THR A 226 -5.95 4.35 29.94
N ASP A 227 -5.80 3.29 29.13
CA ASP A 227 -6.90 2.34 28.85
C ASP A 227 -7.06 1.25 29.96
N ASN A 228 -6.08 1.08 30.84
CA ASN A 228 -6.13 0.15 31.98
C ASN A 228 -6.67 0.77 33.28
N GLY A 229 -7.09 2.03 33.27
CA GLY A 229 -7.56 2.79 34.43
C GLY A 229 -9.06 2.71 34.71
N ASP A 230 -9.87 2.18 33.77
CA ASP A 230 -11.34 2.06 33.91
C ASP A 230 -11.80 0.58 33.85
N LYS A 231 -11.39 -0.20 34.85
CA LYS A 231 -12.03 -1.49 35.15
C LYS A 231 -12.33 -1.62 36.63
#